data_c98110951d1c76b7acbed0bdea34baea
#
_entry.id   c98110951d1c76b7acbed0bdea34baea
#
_cell.length_a   1.000
_cell.length_b   1.000
_cell.length_c   1.000
_cell.angle_alpha   90.00
_cell.angle_beta   90.00
_cell.angle_gamma   90.00
#
_symmetry.space_group_name_H-M   'P 1'
#
loop_
_entity.id
_entity.type
_entity.pdbx_description
1 polymer ?
#
loop_
_entity_poly.entity_id
_entity_poly.type
_entity_poly.pdbx_seq_one_letter_code
_entity_poly.pdbx_strand_id
1 'polypeptide(L)'
;MGGRPSDPPFDVAVVGSGPAGLAIVSRLVGRGLSLALIEAGSRRRDREDEEDSLGAESLSGHGHPAAHLFRRRMLGGASTVWGGRCIPFDRIDFRSGGGGIGWPVDPGEIERHLPAAADFLDCGAPEFDEAAFDRPLRMNRPEAADLELDTIERFSRPTDLWEKLRPKLEGRRDLRVLAGHLVTSVELCPDGSRVEGLRLVDRASGIRSFLRARHVVLACGGIETARLLLASRDVRPEGIGNHSDHLGRHYMTHVIGDVGELHLTSAIEGGKIDYRRTRDGIYGRSLIRLTDACRLRERLPNALWRPAPPPSWDAAHRDPILSAVHLAKLLLPKEYQLGLVGAAALPPTPEILAHLANILREPVDLASFLPHILFRRVLARRKLPSVFLIRRDRRYRLEMNAEQMPDPQSRITLGTTRDRWGMPRIRLHWHLDPATLSGVRANLARLEAQVAAGGIGQFLWSPETVEQALGAQGGHHIGTARMSARPEDGVVDPDGTVWGVPNLHLAGAAVFPTSGAVNPTLLLTCLAFRLAGHLGRRLTG
;
A
#
# COMPACT_ATOMS: atom_id res chain seq x y z
N MET A 1 4.77 12.23 30.61
CA MET A 1 3.89 12.31 31.79
C MET A 1 3.02 11.07 31.75
N GLY A 2 3.32 10.07 32.58
CA GLY A 2 2.48 8.90 32.75
C GLY A 2 1.14 9.36 33.30
N GLY A 3 0.03 8.98 32.68
CA GLY A 3 -1.30 9.22 33.23
C GLY A 3 -1.32 8.67 34.66
N ARG A 4 -1.78 9.47 35.59
CA ARG A 4 -1.98 9.01 36.97
C ARG A 4 -3.04 7.88 36.92
N PRO A 5 -3.00 6.89 37.84
CA PRO A 5 -4.02 5.83 37.90
C PRO A 5 -5.47 6.33 38.01
N SER A 6 -5.65 7.62 38.25
CA SER A 6 -6.94 8.30 38.45
C SER A 6 -7.50 9.00 37.19
N ASP A 7 -6.74 9.10 36.09
CA ASP A 7 -7.26 9.77 34.90
C ASP A 7 -8.39 8.92 34.26
N PRO A 8 -9.51 9.54 33.85
CA PRO A 8 -10.59 8.81 33.18
C PRO A 8 -10.06 8.17 31.87
N PRO A 9 -10.58 6.98 31.50
CA PRO A 9 -10.16 6.33 30.27
C PRO A 9 -10.58 7.18 29.05
N PHE A 10 -9.76 7.19 28.01
CA PHE A 10 -10.18 7.71 26.72
C PHE A 10 -11.34 6.88 26.17
N ASP A 11 -12.26 7.51 25.45
CA ASP A 11 -13.32 6.76 24.76
C ASP A 11 -12.73 5.90 23.65
N VAL A 12 -11.79 6.45 22.87
CA VAL A 12 -11.07 5.69 21.84
C VAL A 12 -9.59 6.03 21.83
N ALA A 13 -8.73 5.00 21.88
CA ALA A 13 -7.31 5.12 21.61
C ALA A 13 -7.01 4.54 20.22
N VAL A 14 -6.43 5.32 19.32
CA VAL A 14 -6.00 4.93 17.98
C VAL A 14 -4.48 4.81 17.98
N VAL A 15 -3.95 3.64 17.66
CA VAL A 15 -2.51 3.35 17.62
C VAL A 15 -2.03 3.35 16.17
N GLY A 16 -1.14 4.27 15.85
CA GLY A 16 -0.62 4.52 14.51
C GLY A 16 -1.30 5.71 13.82
N SER A 17 -0.49 6.66 13.36
CA SER A 17 -0.92 7.87 12.64
C SER A 17 -0.76 7.76 11.11
N GLY A 18 -0.70 6.54 10.58
CA GLY A 18 -0.75 6.29 9.15
C GLY A 18 -2.13 6.58 8.53
N PRO A 19 -2.33 6.31 7.23
CA PRO A 19 -3.60 6.61 6.54
C PRO A 19 -4.84 6.10 7.25
N ALA A 20 -4.83 4.86 7.76
CA ALA A 20 -5.98 4.28 8.46
C ALA A 20 -6.28 4.98 9.79
N GLY A 21 -5.26 5.22 10.62
CA GLY A 21 -5.44 5.87 11.93
C GLY A 21 -5.90 7.32 11.78
N LEU A 22 -5.31 8.08 10.85
CA LEU A 22 -5.72 9.44 10.55
C LEU A 22 -7.15 9.49 9.98
N ALA A 23 -7.55 8.51 9.17
CA ALA A 23 -8.92 8.40 8.67
C ALA A 23 -9.91 8.20 9.82
N ILE A 24 -9.64 7.28 10.77
CA ILE A 24 -10.46 7.06 11.96
C ILE A 24 -10.58 8.35 12.78
N VAL A 25 -9.45 8.94 13.17
CA VAL A 25 -9.43 10.15 14.00
C VAL A 25 -10.18 11.31 13.34
N SER A 26 -9.97 11.52 12.02
CA SER A 26 -10.63 12.60 11.28
C SER A 26 -12.16 12.51 11.27
N ARG A 27 -12.71 11.32 11.49
CA ARG A 27 -14.16 11.05 11.52
C ARG A 27 -14.74 11.07 12.93
N LEU A 28 -13.92 10.84 13.96
CA LEU A 28 -14.37 10.78 15.34
C LEU A 28 -14.21 12.12 16.10
N VAL A 29 -13.25 12.97 15.70
CA VAL A 29 -13.10 14.30 16.31
C VAL A 29 -14.37 15.14 16.14
N GLY A 30 -14.72 15.90 17.19
CA GLY A 30 -15.91 16.76 17.21
C GLY A 30 -17.22 16.03 17.49
N ARG A 31 -17.17 14.75 17.88
CA ARG A 31 -18.36 13.96 18.22
C ARG A 31 -18.63 13.84 19.72
N GLY A 32 -17.95 14.65 20.55
CA GLY A 32 -18.09 14.58 22.01
C GLY A 32 -17.32 13.42 22.65
N LEU A 33 -16.43 12.75 21.90
CA LEU A 33 -15.59 11.66 22.37
C LEU A 33 -14.21 12.17 22.78
N SER A 34 -13.64 11.61 23.84
CA SER A 34 -12.24 11.81 24.21
C SER A 34 -11.33 10.83 23.46
N LEU A 35 -10.42 11.35 22.64
CA LEU A 35 -9.59 10.56 21.73
C LEU A 35 -8.10 10.65 22.10
N ALA A 36 -7.38 9.52 21.99
CA ALA A 36 -5.92 9.48 21.98
C ALA A 36 -5.44 8.98 20.61
N LEU A 37 -4.55 9.71 19.95
CA LEU A 37 -3.79 9.25 18.79
C LEU A 37 -2.35 9.00 19.22
N ILE A 38 -1.91 7.75 19.16
CA ILE A 38 -0.61 7.31 19.63
C ILE A 38 0.26 6.97 18.43
N GLU A 39 1.42 7.61 18.31
CA GLU A 39 2.37 7.35 17.22
C GLU A 39 3.76 7.10 17.80
N ALA A 40 4.37 5.98 17.39
CA ALA A 40 5.71 5.62 17.86
C ALA A 40 6.78 6.62 17.43
N GLY A 41 6.62 7.22 16.25
CA GLY A 41 7.52 8.22 15.72
C GLY A 41 7.16 9.66 16.09
N SER A 42 8.03 10.57 15.69
CA SER A 42 7.84 12.02 15.81
C SER A 42 7.53 12.65 14.43
N ARG A 43 7.65 13.97 14.30
CA ARG A 43 7.61 14.67 13.01
C ARG A 43 8.85 14.42 12.14
N ARG A 44 9.97 14.05 12.77
CA ARG A 44 11.24 13.76 12.07
C ARG A 44 11.46 12.27 12.00
N ARG A 45 11.95 11.83 10.85
CA ARG A 45 12.35 10.45 10.63
C ARG A 45 13.60 10.13 11.45
N ASP A 46 13.56 9.00 12.16
CA ASP A 46 14.71 8.39 12.84
C ASP A 46 15.05 7.09 12.10
N ARG A 47 16.04 7.14 11.20
CA ARG A 47 16.42 6.01 10.36
C ARG A 47 17.02 4.86 11.16
N GLU A 48 17.86 5.18 12.14
CA GLU A 48 18.53 4.17 12.96
C GLU A 48 17.51 3.36 13.77
N ASP A 49 16.53 4.04 14.38
CA ASP A 49 15.45 3.37 15.08
C ASP A 49 14.56 2.56 14.13
N GLU A 50 14.25 3.08 12.93
CA GLU A 50 13.47 2.33 11.95
C GLU A 50 14.19 1.05 11.51
N GLU A 51 15.49 1.09 11.25
CA GLU A 51 16.28 -0.09 10.88
C GLU A 51 16.33 -1.10 12.02
N ASP A 52 16.55 -0.67 13.25
CA ASP A 52 16.54 -1.52 14.44
C ASP A 52 15.18 -2.13 14.72
N SER A 53 14.16 -1.29 14.85
CA SER A 53 12.88 -1.69 15.43
C SER A 53 11.89 -2.25 14.39
N LEU A 54 12.00 -1.86 13.11
CA LEU A 54 11.16 -2.37 12.02
C LEU A 54 11.86 -3.48 11.23
N GLY A 55 13.14 -3.73 11.50
CA GLY A 55 13.90 -4.82 10.91
C GLY A 55 13.37 -6.18 11.34
N ALA A 56 13.52 -7.17 10.47
CA ALA A 56 13.23 -8.56 10.79
C ALA A 56 14.48 -9.27 11.34
N GLU A 57 14.32 -10.20 12.28
CA GLU A 57 15.38 -11.12 12.71
C GLU A 57 15.77 -12.05 11.55
N SER A 58 14.79 -12.50 10.77
CA SER A 58 15.00 -13.23 9.53
C SER A 58 13.93 -12.86 8.51
N LEU A 59 14.33 -12.82 7.24
CA LEU A 59 13.46 -12.62 6.11
C LEU A 59 13.79 -13.68 5.07
N SER A 60 12.79 -14.44 4.65
CA SER A 60 12.89 -15.43 3.59
C SER A 60 11.83 -15.18 2.52
N GLY A 61 12.14 -15.54 1.30
CA GLY A 61 11.33 -15.30 0.11
C GLY A 61 12.10 -14.48 -0.93
N HIS A 62 12.16 -15.00 -2.15
CA HIS A 62 12.88 -14.35 -3.25
C HIS A 62 12.23 -13.01 -3.61
N GLY A 63 13.05 -11.97 -3.78
CA GLY A 63 12.56 -10.65 -4.24
C GLY A 63 11.77 -9.83 -3.20
N HIS A 64 11.76 -10.24 -1.91
CA HIS A 64 11.17 -9.43 -0.86
C HIS A 64 12.20 -8.41 -0.32
N PRO A 65 11.89 -7.09 -0.32
CA PRO A 65 12.79 -6.09 0.23
C PRO A 65 12.89 -6.19 1.75
N ALA A 66 13.95 -5.60 2.32
CA ALA A 66 14.12 -5.57 3.78
C ALA A 66 12.87 -4.99 4.48
N ALA A 67 12.45 -5.60 5.58
CA ALA A 67 11.16 -5.33 6.22
C ALA A 67 10.99 -3.88 6.72
N HIS A 68 12.09 -3.15 6.99
CA HIS A 68 12.03 -1.74 7.40
C HIS A 68 11.82 -0.77 6.23
N LEU A 69 12.11 -1.19 4.99
CA LEU A 69 11.92 -0.34 3.81
C LEU A 69 10.43 -0.06 3.55
N PHE A 70 10.12 1.14 3.06
CA PHE A 70 8.76 1.63 2.77
C PHE A 70 7.84 1.74 4.00
N ARG A 71 8.33 1.44 5.20
CA ARG A 71 7.63 1.63 6.46
C ARG A 71 8.18 2.86 7.17
N ARG A 72 7.33 3.55 7.93
CA ARG A 72 7.72 4.79 8.63
C ARG A 72 7.17 4.81 10.04
N ARG A 73 8.07 5.12 10.98
CA ARG A 73 7.73 5.53 12.34
C ARG A 73 7.81 7.05 12.43
N MET A 74 6.77 7.71 11.95
CA MET A 74 6.59 9.16 12.07
C MET A 74 5.13 9.54 11.86
N LEU A 75 4.74 10.73 12.28
CA LEU A 75 3.42 11.26 12.02
C LEU A 75 3.13 11.23 10.51
N GLY A 76 1.97 10.70 10.13
CA GLY A 76 1.61 10.42 8.74
C GLY A 76 1.96 9.01 8.26
N GLY A 77 2.86 8.30 8.98
CA GLY A 77 3.26 6.93 8.65
C GLY A 77 3.71 6.78 7.19
N ALA A 78 3.31 5.70 6.53
CA ALA A 78 3.68 5.41 5.13
C ALA A 78 3.18 6.46 4.11
N SER A 79 2.24 7.36 4.47
CA SER A 79 1.84 8.45 3.57
C SER A 79 2.97 9.44 3.28
N THR A 80 4.01 9.46 4.08
CA THR A 80 5.20 10.31 3.89
C THR A 80 6.15 9.78 2.81
N VAL A 81 5.99 8.52 2.37
CA VAL A 81 6.90 7.86 1.40
C VAL A 81 6.17 7.21 0.22
N TRP A 82 4.86 7.07 0.25
CA TRP A 82 4.11 6.43 -0.82
C TRP A 82 4.03 7.24 -2.12
N GLY A 83 3.69 6.56 -3.23
CA GLY A 83 3.56 7.20 -4.54
C GLY A 83 2.25 7.97 -4.76
N GLY A 84 1.31 7.91 -3.84
CA GLY A 84 0.01 8.57 -3.94
C GLY A 84 -0.97 7.90 -4.90
N ARG A 85 -0.75 6.66 -5.33
CA ARG A 85 -1.64 5.94 -6.25
C ARG A 85 -2.94 5.54 -5.57
N CYS A 86 -4.05 5.93 -6.17
CA CYS A 86 -5.40 5.63 -5.72
C CYS A 86 -6.17 4.99 -6.88
N ILE A 87 -6.74 3.83 -6.61
CA ILE A 87 -7.63 3.09 -7.51
C ILE A 87 -8.48 2.14 -6.64
N PRO A 88 -9.79 1.98 -6.88
CA PRO A 88 -10.62 1.05 -6.13
C PRO A 88 -10.30 -0.40 -6.49
N PHE A 89 -10.62 -1.32 -5.59
CA PHE A 89 -10.70 -2.74 -5.93
C PHE A 89 -11.86 -2.98 -6.90
N ASP A 90 -11.70 -3.96 -7.77
CA ASP A 90 -12.78 -4.42 -8.62
C ASP A 90 -13.80 -5.22 -7.80
N ARG A 91 -15.08 -5.14 -8.15
CA ARG A 91 -16.11 -5.93 -7.45
C ARG A 91 -15.85 -7.44 -7.48
N ILE A 92 -15.16 -7.91 -8.52
CA ILE A 92 -14.77 -9.31 -8.66
C ILE A 92 -13.73 -9.71 -7.59
N ASP A 93 -12.87 -8.80 -7.11
CA ASP A 93 -11.85 -9.09 -6.10
C ASP A 93 -12.44 -9.36 -4.71
N PHE A 94 -13.70 -9.02 -4.49
CA PHE A 94 -14.43 -9.31 -3.23
C PHE A 94 -15.04 -10.71 -3.20
N ARG A 95 -15.07 -11.42 -4.32
CA ARG A 95 -15.60 -12.79 -4.40
C ARG A 95 -14.61 -13.79 -3.82
N SER A 96 -15.12 -14.96 -3.44
CA SER A 96 -14.25 -16.07 -3.03
C SER A 96 -13.38 -16.49 -4.21
N GLY A 97 -12.09 -16.23 -4.11
CA GLY A 97 -11.08 -16.75 -5.03
C GLY A 97 -10.83 -18.24 -4.81
N GLY A 98 -9.90 -18.86 -5.55
CA GLY A 98 -9.60 -20.29 -5.52
C GLY A 98 -9.20 -20.90 -4.16
N GLY A 99 -9.12 -20.12 -3.09
CA GLY A 99 -8.88 -20.56 -1.71
C GLY A 99 -10.14 -20.60 -0.81
N GLY A 100 -11.34 -20.38 -1.36
CA GLY A 100 -12.61 -20.51 -0.61
C GLY A 100 -12.95 -19.37 0.35
N ILE A 101 -12.10 -18.34 0.49
CA ILE A 101 -12.31 -17.23 1.41
C ILE A 101 -12.55 -15.95 0.63
N GLY A 102 -13.78 -15.45 0.71
CA GLY A 102 -14.16 -14.14 0.19
C GLY A 102 -14.20 -13.08 1.28
N TRP A 103 -14.48 -11.87 0.86
CA TRP A 103 -14.74 -10.78 1.77
C TRP A 103 -16.13 -10.98 2.44
N PRO A 104 -16.22 -10.93 3.78
CA PRO A 104 -17.49 -11.07 4.48
C PRO A 104 -18.29 -9.74 4.54
N VAL A 105 -17.95 -8.78 3.69
CA VAL A 105 -18.55 -7.45 3.59
C VAL A 105 -19.02 -7.23 2.17
N ASP A 106 -20.23 -6.70 2.00
CA ASP A 106 -20.75 -6.33 0.69
C ASP A 106 -19.93 -5.20 0.07
N PRO A 107 -19.46 -5.33 -1.19
CA PRO A 107 -18.69 -4.27 -1.86
C PRO A 107 -19.40 -2.92 -1.87
N GLY A 108 -20.73 -2.89 -2.00
CA GLY A 108 -21.52 -1.65 -1.98
C GLY A 108 -21.47 -0.92 -0.64
N GLU A 109 -21.27 -1.65 0.48
CA GLU A 109 -21.02 -1.00 1.77
C GLU A 109 -19.72 -0.24 1.83
N ILE A 110 -18.71 -0.75 1.15
CA ILE A 110 -17.38 -0.13 1.09
C ILE A 110 -17.39 1.03 0.10
N GLU A 111 -18.02 0.84 -1.07
CA GLU A 111 -18.10 1.83 -2.14
C GLU A 111 -18.81 3.11 -1.69
N ARG A 112 -19.76 3.05 -0.75
CA ARG A 112 -20.42 4.24 -0.15
C ARG A 112 -19.43 5.20 0.50
N HIS A 113 -18.25 4.72 0.91
CA HIS A 113 -17.21 5.53 1.51
C HIS A 113 -16.19 6.07 0.48
N LEU A 114 -16.27 5.62 -0.78
CA LEU A 114 -15.31 5.97 -1.82
C LEU A 114 -15.19 7.48 -2.07
N PRO A 115 -16.30 8.27 -2.18
CA PRO A 115 -16.18 9.72 -2.37
C PRO A 115 -15.44 10.41 -1.22
N ALA A 116 -15.74 10.01 0.01
CA ALA A 116 -15.11 10.58 1.19
C ALA A 116 -13.64 10.15 1.33
N ALA A 117 -13.30 8.92 0.94
CA ALA A 117 -11.93 8.43 0.94
C ALA A 117 -11.08 9.12 -0.15
N ALA A 118 -11.66 9.37 -1.33
CA ALA A 118 -11.01 10.10 -2.41
C ALA A 118 -10.70 11.56 -2.01
N ASP A 119 -11.63 12.26 -1.34
CA ASP A 119 -11.41 13.60 -0.78
C ASP A 119 -10.34 13.57 0.32
N PHE A 120 -10.42 12.63 1.25
CA PHE A 120 -9.44 12.47 2.32
C PHE A 120 -8.03 12.26 1.77
N LEU A 121 -7.87 11.42 0.76
CA LEU A 121 -6.59 11.15 0.10
C LEU A 121 -6.19 12.24 -0.91
N ASP A 122 -7.03 13.23 -1.17
CA ASP A 122 -6.79 14.29 -2.16
C ASP A 122 -6.50 13.73 -3.57
N CYS A 123 -7.23 12.70 -3.98
CA CYS A 123 -7.13 12.11 -5.31
C CYS A 123 -8.28 12.51 -6.25
N GLY A 124 -9.09 13.49 -5.85
CA GLY A 124 -10.15 14.11 -6.66
C GLY A 124 -11.47 13.32 -6.64
N ALA A 125 -12.30 13.54 -7.66
CA ALA A 125 -13.57 12.83 -7.80
C ALA A 125 -13.37 11.30 -7.91
N PRO A 126 -14.32 10.48 -7.42
CA PRO A 126 -14.20 9.02 -7.46
C PRO A 126 -14.52 8.44 -8.85
N GLU A 127 -13.98 9.06 -9.89
CA GLU A 127 -14.08 8.64 -11.29
C GLU A 127 -12.76 8.02 -11.70
N PHE A 128 -12.75 6.70 -11.94
CA PHE A 128 -11.55 5.92 -12.21
C PHE A 128 -11.54 5.31 -13.62
N ASP A 129 -12.11 6.03 -14.57
CA ASP A 129 -12.14 5.68 -15.98
C ASP A 129 -11.80 6.88 -16.89
N GLU A 130 -11.78 6.66 -18.20
CA GLU A 130 -11.49 7.69 -19.19
C GLU A 130 -12.46 8.87 -19.17
N ALA A 131 -13.68 8.71 -18.62
CA ALA A 131 -14.63 9.83 -18.48
C ALA A 131 -14.14 10.91 -17.51
N ALA A 132 -13.16 10.62 -16.66
CA ALA A 132 -12.54 11.61 -15.79
C ALA A 132 -11.75 12.71 -16.54
N PHE A 133 -11.41 12.49 -17.82
CA PHE A 133 -10.66 13.45 -18.63
C PHE A 133 -11.57 14.32 -19.49
N ASP A 134 -11.15 15.58 -19.79
CA ASP A 134 -11.86 16.47 -20.72
C ASP A 134 -11.95 15.88 -22.13
N ARG A 135 -10.90 15.16 -22.52
CA ARG A 135 -10.82 14.47 -23.82
C ARG A 135 -10.52 12.99 -23.55
N PRO A 136 -11.56 12.16 -23.40
CA PRO A 136 -11.38 10.72 -23.28
C PRO A 136 -10.71 10.15 -24.54
N LEU A 137 -9.65 9.37 -24.34
CA LEU A 137 -8.96 8.69 -25.42
C LEU A 137 -9.51 7.26 -25.54
N ARG A 138 -10.39 7.03 -26.48
CA ARG A 138 -10.91 5.68 -26.76
C ARG A 138 -9.94 4.92 -27.64
N MET A 139 -9.64 3.68 -27.27
CA MET A 139 -8.98 2.76 -28.19
C MET A 139 -9.98 2.21 -29.19
N ASN A 140 -9.61 2.30 -30.46
CA ASN A 140 -10.33 1.58 -31.50
C ASN A 140 -9.87 0.11 -31.44
N ARG A 141 -10.59 -0.73 -30.69
CA ARG A 141 -10.30 -2.16 -30.52
C ARG A 141 -11.45 -2.99 -31.06
N PRO A 142 -11.18 -4.22 -31.57
CA PRO A 142 -12.26 -5.15 -31.88
C PRO A 142 -13.13 -5.40 -30.64
N GLU A 143 -14.45 -5.44 -30.80
CA GLU A 143 -15.38 -5.67 -29.68
C GLU A 143 -15.13 -6.98 -28.93
N ALA A 144 -14.51 -7.95 -29.61
CA ALA A 144 -14.16 -9.25 -29.03
C ALA A 144 -12.87 -9.26 -28.18
N ALA A 145 -12.14 -8.14 -28.05
CA ALA A 145 -10.91 -8.12 -27.28
C ALA A 145 -11.20 -8.05 -25.76
N ASP A 146 -10.72 -9.04 -25.03
CA ASP A 146 -10.80 -9.11 -23.57
C ASP A 146 -9.80 -8.18 -22.86
N LEU A 147 -9.35 -7.12 -23.52
CA LEU A 147 -8.38 -6.17 -23.02
C LEU A 147 -9.05 -4.81 -22.72
N GLU A 148 -8.71 -4.21 -21.59
CA GLU A 148 -9.23 -2.92 -21.16
C GLU A 148 -8.09 -1.93 -20.88
N LEU A 149 -8.27 -0.68 -21.35
CA LEU A 149 -7.38 0.45 -21.10
C LEU A 149 -8.13 1.70 -20.64
N ASP A 150 -9.38 1.55 -20.24
CA ASP A 150 -10.20 2.68 -19.83
C ASP A 150 -10.13 2.93 -18.32
N THR A 151 -9.73 1.94 -17.55
CA THR A 151 -9.45 2.08 -16.11
C THR A 151 -8.23 2.96 -15.88
N ILE A 152 -8.33 3.93 -14.98
CA ILE A 152 -7.24 4.84 -14.62
C ILE A 152 -6.86 4.74 -13.14
N GLU A 153 -5.57 4.89 -12.85
CA GLU A 153 -5.09 5.22 -11.52
C GLU A 153 -5.01 6.73 -11.36
N ARG A 154 -5.38 7.27 -10.19
CA ARG A 154 -5.29 8.70 -9.84
C ARG A 154 -4.22 8.92 -8.79
N PHE A 155 -3.67 10.13 -8.71
CA PHE A 155 -2.50 10.40 -7.86
C PHE A 155 -2.80 11.46 -6.80
N SER A 156 -2.78 11.04 -5.53
CA SER A 156 -2.83 11.92 -4.37
C SER A 156 -1.59 12.81 -4.31
N ARG A 157 -1.78 14.11 -4.16
CA ARG A 157 -0.70 15.09 -3.97
C ARG A 157 -1.22 16.35 -3.25
N PRO A 158 -0.57 16.82 -2.21
CA PRO A 158 0.59 16.27 -1.52
C PRO A 158 0.27 14.94 -0.85
N THR A 159 1.29 14.10 -0.66
CA THR A 159 1.11 12.72 -0.15
C THR A 159 1.10 12.61 1.36
N ASP A 160 1.67 13.56 2.09
CA ASP A 160 1.74 13.56 3.55
C ASP A 160 0.39 13.93 4.17
N LEU A 161 -0.32 12.93 4.67
CA LEU A 161 -1.65 13.09 5.26
C LEU A 161 -1.61 13.80 6.63
N TRP A 162 -0.52 13.67 7.39
CA TRP A 162 -0.40 14.40 8.65
C TRP A 162 -0.32 15.91 8.40
N GLU A 163 0.54 16.35 7.49
CA GLU A 163 0.65 17.78 7.17
C GLU A 163 -0.65 18.36 6.59
N LYS A 164 -1.41 17.55 5.84
CA LYS A 164 -2.74 17.93 5.36
C LYS A 164 -3.75 18.13 6.49
N LEU A 165 -3.75 17.22 7.47
CA LEU A 165 -4.77 17.18 8.52
C LEU A 165 -4.39 17.95 9.79
N ARG A 166 -3.10 18.22 9.99
CA ARG A 166 -2.55 18.89 11.17
C ARG A 166 -3.33 20.15 11.57
N PRO A 167 -3.70 21.09 10.66
CA PRO A 167 -4.44 22.29 11.02
C PRO A 167 -5.82 22.00 11.62
N LYS A 168 -6.41 20.85 11.33
CA LYS A 168 -7.72 20.41 11.83
C LYS A 168 -7.62 19.59 13.11
N LEU A 169 -6.46 19.01 13.41
CA LEU A 169 -6.25 18.08 14.53
C LEU A 169 -5.47 18.67 15.69
N GLU A 170 -4.47 19.52 15.43
CA GLU A 170 -3.68 20.15 16.49
C GLU A 170 -4.51 21.15 17.32
N GLY A 171 -4.22 21.20 18.62
CA GLY A 171 -4.87 22.13 19.55
C GLY A 171 -6.31 21.78 19.96
N ARG A 172 -6.84 20.66 19.47
CA ARG A 172 -8.17 20.19 19.84
C ARG A 172 -8.19 19.69 21.28
N ARG A 173 -9.24 20.04 22.03
CA ARG A 173 -9.43 19.59 23.43
C ARG A 173 -9.89 18.13 23.52
N ASP A 174 -10.60 17.64 22.51
CA ASP A 174 -11.14 16.28 22.43
C ASP A 174 -10.15 15.27 21.85
N LEU A 175 -8.94 15.70 21.42
CA LEU A 175 -7.90 14.84 20.86
C LEU A 175 -6.54 15.09 21.52
N ARG A 176 -5.97 14.04 22.12
CA ARG A 176 -4.58 14.04 22.61
C ARG A 176 -3.70 13.28 21.61
N VAL A 177 -2.73 13.96 21.01
CA VAL A 177 -1.72 13.36 20.14
C VAL A 177 -0.47 13.02 20.95
N LEU A 178 -0.13 11.75 21.04
CA LEU A 178 1.03 11.20 21.74
C LEU A 178 2.07 10.73 20.72
N ALA A 179 2.81 11.68 20.14
CA ALA A 179 3.92 11.40 19.25
C ALA A 179 5.18 10.99 20.04
N GLY A 180 5.98 10.07 19.49
CA GLY A 180 7.16 9.52 20.17
C GLY A 180 6.82 8.45 21.23
N HIS A 181 5.58 7.96 21.27
CA HIS A 181 5.13 6.96 22.23
C HIS A 181 4.88 5.61 21.52
N LEU A 182 5.70 4.62 21.82
CA LEU A 182 5.58 3.27 21.30
C LEU A 182 4.65 2.43 22.19
N VAL A 183 3.62 1.84 21.61
CA VAL A 183 2.81 0.79 22.27
C VAL A 183 3.59 -0.52 22.23
N THR A 184 3.84 -1.09 23.42
CA THR A 184 4.60 -2.35 23.55
C THR A 184 3.74 -3.55 23.91
N SER A 185 2.53 -3.34 24.43
CA SER A 185 1.55 -4.40 24.74
C SER A 185 0.13 -3.83 24.73
N VAL A 186 -0.81 -4.66 24.32
CA VAL A 186 -2.25 -4.49 24.55
C VAL A 186 -2.60 -5.35 25.75
N GLU A 187 -3.14 -4.75 26.81
CA GLU A 187 -3.47 -5.45 28.06
C GLU A 187 -4.94 -5.81 28.10
N LEU A 188 -5.22 -7.08 28.31
CA LEU A 188 -6.57 -7.57 28.54
C LEU A 188 -6.89 -7.56 30.05
N CYS A 189 -8.17 -7.44 30.40
CA CYS A 189 -8.61 -7.76 31.74
C CYS A 189 -8.34 -9.25 32.06
N PRO A 190 -8.27 -9.66 33.34
CA PRO A 190 -7.83 -11.01 33.74
C PRO A 190 -8.64 -12.15 33.12
N ASP A 191 -9.92 -11.94 32.82
CA ASP A 191 -10.79 -12.91 32.16
C ASP A 191 -10.59 -12.96 30.63
N GLY A 192 -9.77 -12.09 30.08
CA GLY A 192 -9.48 -11.99 28.64
C GLY A 192 -10.61 -11.45 27.79
N SER A 193 -11.71 -10.99 28.38
CA SER A 193 -12.93 -10.61 27.65
C SER A 193 -12.84 -9.25 26.94
N ARG A 194 -11.96 -8.36 27.37
CA ARG A 194 -11.80 -7.00 26.82
C ARG A 194 -10.43 -6.42 27.05
N VAL A 195 -10.06 -5.42 26.26
CA VAL A 195 -8.88 -4.58 26.52
C VAL A 195 -9.14 -3.67 27.72
N GLU A 196 -8.19 -3.61 28.64
CA GLU A 196 -8.14 -2.65 29.73
C GLU A 196 -7.36 -1.39 29.37
N GLY A 197 -6.28 -1.53 28.61
CA GLY A 197 -5.44 -0.42 28.16
C GLY A 197 -4.22 -0.84 27.37
N LEU A 198 -3.28 0.08 27.24
CA LEU A 198 -2.08 -0.04 26.44
C LEU A 198 -0.84 0.28 27.29
N ARG A 199 0.21 -0.56 27.21
CA ARG A 199 1.55 -0.19 27.72
C ARG A 199 2.30 0.62 26.69
N LEU A 200 2.82 1.74 27.17
CA LEU A 200 3.55 2.70 26.34
C LEU A 200 4.99 2.86 26.83
N VAL A 201 5.87 3.17 25.88
CA VAL A 201 7.22 3.70 26.16
C VAL A 201 7.34 5.04 25.46
N ASP A 202 7.63 6.09 26.22
CA ASP A 202 8.12 7.36 25.67
C ASP A 202 9.54 7.15 25.15
N ARG A 203 9.73 7.26 23.85
CA ARG A 203 11.00 6.96 23.19
C ARG A 203 12.12 7.96 23.49
N ALA A 204 11.77 9.17 23.91
CA ALA A 204 12.76 10.20 24.27
C ALA A 204 13.34 9.97 25.67
N SER A 205 12.48 9.61 26.64
CA SER A 205 12.87 9.44 28.04
C SER A 205 13.06 7.98 28.47
N GLY A 206 12.54 7.00 27.70
CA GLY A 206 12.46 5.59 28.08
C GLY A 206 11.40 5.30 29.17
N ILE A 207 10.64 6.30 29.60
CA ILE A 207 9.63 6.14 30.65
C ILE A 207 8.49 5.27 30.16
N ARG A 208 8.15 4.24 30.96
CA ARG A 208 7.00 3.36 30.71
C ARG A 208 5.76 3.94 31.39
N SER A 209 4.62 3.82 30.72
CA SER A 209 3.32 4.30 31.22
C SER A 209 2.19 3.38 30.76
N PHE A 210 1.01 3.55 31.35
CA PHE A 210 -0.20 2.82 31.01
C PHE A 210 -1.29 3.82 30.62
N LEU A 211 -1.95 3.57 29.48
CA LEU A 211 -3.04 4.37 28.96
C LEU A 211 -4.33 3.55 28.93
N ARG A 212 -5.34 4.01 29.67
CA ARG A 212 -6.67 3.37 29.69
C ARG A 212 -7.54 3.89 28.56
N ALA A 213 -8.25 2.99 27.89
CA ALA A 213 -9.22 3.34 26.86
C ALA A 213 -10.40 2.38 26.87
N ARG A 214 -11.60 2.90 26.58
CA ARG A 214 -12.82 2.09 26.43
C ARG A 214 -12.77 1.25 25.17
N HIS A 215 -12.28 1.81 24.07
CA HIS A 215 -12.06 1.14 22.81
C HIS A 215 -10.64 1.41 22.29
N VAL A 216 -10.05 0.42 21.68
CA VAL A 216 -8.72 0.51 21.06
C VAL A 216 -8.81 0.16 19.59
N VAL A 217 -8.22 1.00 18.73
CA VAL A 217 -8.06 0.74 17.29
C VAL A 217 -6.59 0.61 16.97
N LEU A 218 -6.15 -0.55 16.50
CA LEU A 218 -4.79 -0.75 16.00
C LEU A 218 -4.75 -0.44 14.51
N ALA A 219 -4.01 0.60 14.14
CA ALA A 219 -3.78 1.08 12.78
C ALA A 219 -2.28 1.12 12.44
N CYS A 220 -1.52 0.15 12.96
CA CYS A 220 -0.05 0.11 12.92
C CYS A 220 0.52 -0.39 11.58
N GLY A 221 -0.33 -0.67 10.58
CA GLY A 221 0.05 -1.33 9.33
C GLY A 221 0.17 -2.86 9.48
N GLY A 222 0.24 -3.57 8.34
CA GLY A 222 0.09 -5.03 8.31
C GLY A 222 1.06 -5.76 9.21
N ILE A 223 2.34 -5.41 9.20
CA ILE A 223 3.37 -6.13 9.97
C ILE A 223 3.28 -5.80 11.47
N GLU A 224 3.26 -4.51 11.85
CA GLU A 224 3.29 -4.14 13.26
C GLU A 224 1.99 -4.48 14.01
N THR A 225 0.84 -4.49 13.32
CA THR A 225 -0.42 -4.97 13.92
C THR A 225 -0.30 -6.44 14.34
N ALA A 226 0.19 -7.31 13.45
CA ALA A 226 0.41 -8.71 13.79
C ALA A 226 1.47 -8.89 14.88
N ARG A 227 2.60 -8.16 14.79
CA ARG A 227 3.68 -8.20 15.78
C ARG A 227 3.18 -7.83 17.17
N LEU A 228 2.44 -6.74 17.31
CA LEU A 228 1.92 -6.26 18.59
C LEU A 228 0.94 -7.25 19.20
N LEU A 229 0.00 -7.78 18.42
CA LEU A 229 -0.98 -8.75 18.90
C LEU A 229 -0.33 -10.08 19.29
N LEU A 230 0.63 -10.59 18.49
CA LEU A 230 1.42 -11.79 18.82
C LEU A 230 2.29 -11.59 20.08
N ALA A 231 2.77 -10.38 20.35
CA ALA A 231 3.60 -10.07 21.50
C ALA A 231 2.80 -9.83 22.79
N SER A 232 1.50 -9.54 22.69
CA SER A 232 0.59 -9.29 23.82
C SER A 232 0.07 -10.62 24.36
N ARG A 233 0.81 -11.25 25.30
CA ARG A 233 0.62 -12.64 25.74
C ARG A 233 0.29 -12.80 27.22
N ASP A 234 0.08 -11.72 27.94
CA ASP A 234 -0.08 -11.76 29.40
C ASP A 234 -1.28 -12.62 29.84
N VAL A 235 -2.39 -12.57 29.10
CA VAL A 235 -3.61 -13.34 29.38
C VAL A 235 -3.82 -14.47 28.35
N ARG A 236 -3.43 -14.25 27.09
CA ARG A 236 -3.56 -15.22 25.99
C ARG A 236 -2.19 -15.58 25.45
N PRO A 237 -1.64 -16.76 25.84
CA PRO A 237 -0.27 -17.16 25.49
C PRO A 237 0.02 -17.24 23.99
N GLU A 238 -1.02 -17.52 23.17
CA GLU A 238 -0.95 -17.57 21.71
C GLU A 238 -0.92 -16.19 21.05
N GLY A 239 -1.20 -15.12 21.82
CA GLY A 239 -1.42 -13.77 21.33
C GLY A 239 -2.91 -13.42 21.19
N ILE A 240 -3.23 -12.13 21.22
CA ILE A 240 -4.61 -11.63 21.14
C ILE A 240 -5.16 -11.85 19.72
N GLY A 241 -6.32 -12.51 19.61
CA GLY A 241 -6.96 -12.83 18.33
C GLY A 241 -6.35 -14.02 17.58
N ASN A 242 -5.44 -14.78 18.21
CA ASN A 242 -4.75 -15.93 17.57
C ASN A 242 -5.32 -17.30 17.97
N HIS A 243 -6.53 -17.39 18.44
CA HIS A 243 -7.19 -18.64 18.85
C HIS A 243 -7.32 -19.67 17.71
N SER A 244 -7.35 -19.21 16.45
CA SER A 244 -7.46 -20.04 15.24
C SER A 244 -6.15 -20.13 14.43
N ASP A 245 -5.03 -19.66 14.98
CA ASP A 245 -3.69 -19.60 14.34
C ASP A 245 -3.68 -18.86 12.99
N HIS A 246 -4.60 -17.88 12.79
CA HIS A 246 -4.62 -17.05 11.59
C HIS A 246 -3.82 -15.75 11.73
N LEU A 247 -3.50 -15.31 12.96
CA LEU A 247 -2.74 -14.08 13.18
C LEU A 247 -1.30 -14.25 12.67
N GLY A 248 -0.88 -13.35 11.81
CA GLY A 248 0.43 -13.38 11.15
C GLY A 248 0.48 -14.27 9.90
N ARG A 249 -0.49 -15.17 9.66
CA ARG A 249 -0.59 -15.97 8.43
C ARG A 249 -1.20 -15.17 7.29
N HIS A 250 -1.16 -15.75 6.08
CA HIS A 250 -1.69 -15.15 4.85
C HIS A 250 -1.09 -13.77 4.58
N TYR A 251 0.18 -13.60 4.93
CA TYR A 251 0.91 -12.40 4.60
C TYR A 251 1.04 -12.28 3.09
N MET A 252 0.43 -11.25 2.54
CA MET A 252 0.45 -10.95 1.12
C MET A 252 1.13 -9.61 0.86
N THR A 253 1.70 -9.52 -0.33
CA THR A 253 2.03 -8.26 -1.01
C THR A 253 1.40 -8.30 -2.40
N HIS A 254 1.58 -7.26 -3.24
CA HIS A 254 1.39 -7.47 -4.67
C HIS A 254 2.65 -8.12 -5.25
N VAL A 255 2.46 -9.05 -6.18
CA VAL A 255 3.55 -9.60 -6.98
C VAL A 255 3.86 -8.62 -8.09
N ILE A 256 5.08 -8.12 -8.13
CA ILE A 256 5.50 -7.12 -9.12
C ILE A 256 6.72 -7.60 -9.88
N GLY A 257 6.89 -7.09 -11.08
CA GLY A 257 8.08 -7.34 -11.92
C GLY A 257 7.99 -6.70 -13.28
N ASP A 258 9.11 -6.67 -13.96
CA ASP A 258 9.19 -6.40 -15.39
C ASP A 258 8.97 -7.71 -16.13
N VAL A 259 7.81 -7.86 -16.77
CA VAL A 259 7.36 -9.14 -17.29
C VAL A 259 7.59 -9.33 -18.80
N GLY A 260 8.24 -8.36 -19.43
CA GLY A 260 8.58 -8.44 -20.86
C GLY A 260 8.51 -7.10 -21.57
N GLU A 261 8.56 -7.12 -22.90
CA GLU A 261 8.52 -5.94 -23.75
C GLU A 261 7.23 -5.85 -24.55
N LEU A 262 6.61 -4.67 -24.56
CA LEU A 262 5.46 -4.33 -25.37
C LEU A 262 5.89 -3.47 -26.55
N HIS A 263 5.75 -4.01 -27.78
CA HIS A 263 5.99 -3.30 -29.03
C HIS A 263 4.66 -2.84 -29.61
N LEU A 264 4.39 -1.55 -29.58
CA LEU A 264 3.14 -0.97 -30.07
C LEU A 264 3.20 -0.72 -31.58
N THR A 265 2.24 -1.27 -32.36
CA THR A 265 2.20 -1.12 -33.82
C THR A 265 1.46 0.12 -34.28
N SER A 266 0.39 0.47 -33.62
CA SER A 266 -0.38 1.66 -33.93
C SER A 266 -0.56 2.51 -32.68
N ALA A 267 -1.02 3.69 -32.90
CA ALA A 267 -1.34 4.67 -31.92
C ALA A 267 -2.37 4.17 -30.90
N ILE A 268 -1.90 3.44 -29.88
CA ILE A 268 -2.31 3.93 -28.57
C ILE A 268 -1.80 5.36 -28.62
N GLU A 269 -2.69 6.34 -28.85
CA GLU A 269 -2.28 7.74 -28.86
C GLU A 269 -1.39 7.93 -27.67
N GLY A 270 -0.13 8.35 -27.88
CA GLY A 270 0.91 8.31 -26.84
C GLY A 270 0.49 8.97 -25.53
N GLY A 271 -0.54 9.85 -25.58
CA GLY A 271 -1.17 10.41 -24.41
C GLY A 271 -1.94 9.42 -23.51
N LYS A 272 -2.36 8.23 -23.98
CA LYS A 272 -3.16 7.31 -23.17
C LYS A 272 -2.31 6.58 -22.10
N ILE A 273 -1.06 6.30 -22.41
CA ILE A 273 -0.13 5.61 -21.50
C ILE A 273 0.68 6.56 -20.61
N ASP A 274 0.58 7.88 -20.83
CA ASP A 274 1.25 8.93 -20.04
C ASP A 274 0.31 9.50 -18.96
N TYR A 275 0.88 10.31 -18.07
CA TYR A 275 0.14 11.06 -17.05
C TYR A 275 -0.63 12.23 -17.69
N ARG A 276 -1.94 12.18 -17.61
CA ARG A 276 -2.85 13.25 -18.05
C ARG A 276 -3.54 13.91 -16.86
N ARG A 277 -3.96 15.14 -17.01
CA ARG A 277 -4.80 15.82 -16.01
C ARG A 277 -6.26 15.52 -16.27
N THR A 278 -6.96 15.07 -15.24
CA THR A 278 -8.41 14.93 -15.20
C THR A 278 -9.10 16.29 -15.11
N ARG A 279 -10.41 16.36 -15.34
CA ARG A 279 -11.23 17.59 -15.26
C ARG A 279 -11.06 18.34 -13.95
N ASP A 280 -10.90 17.62 -12.84
CA ASP A 280 -10.66 18.18 -11.50
C ASP A 280 -9.18 18.47 -11.20
N GLY A 281 -8.31 18.42 -12.22
CA GLY A 281 -6.90 18.82 -12.13
C GLY A 281 -5.97 17.80 -11.48
N ILE A 282 -6.43 16.58 -11.22
CA ILE A 282 -5.64 15.47 -10.67
C ILE A 282 -4.88 14.79 -11.82
N TYR A 283 -3.70 14.27 -11.55
CA TYR A 283 -3.04 13.39 -12.51
C TYR A 283 -3.67 12.01 -12.50
N GLY A 284 -4.00 11.49 -13.68
CA GLY A 284 -4.42 10.12 -13.91
C GLY A 284 -3.56 9.45 -14.98
N ARG A 285 -3.51 8.11 -14.97
CA ARG A 285 -2.86 7.30 -15.99
C ARG A 285 -3.66 6.03 -16.23
N SER A 286 -3.87 5.71 -17.52
CA SER A 286 -4.57 4.47 -17.91
C SER A 286 -3.72 3.23 -17.61
N LEU A 287 -4.39 2.14 -17.30
CA LEU A 287 -3.82 0.83 -17.02
C LEU A 287 -4.21 -0.12 -18.15
N ILE A 288 -3.36 -1.11 -18.39
CA ILE A 288 -3.69 -2.27 -19.21
C ILE A 288 -4.19 -3.35 -18.25
N ARG A 289 -5.34 -3.95 -18.54
CA ARG A 289 -5.90 -5.06 -17.76
C ARG A 289 -6.77 -5.97 -18.63
N LEU A 290 -6.99 -7.19 -18.18
CA LEU A 290 -8.01 -8.05 -18.76
C LEU A 290 -9.39 -7.67 -18.24
N THR A 291 -10.42 -7.80 -19.07
CA THR A 291 -11.79 -7.52 -18.67
C THR A 291 -12.25 -8.48 -17.56
N ASP A 292 -13.18 -8.03 -16.72
CA ASP A 292 -13.77 -8.88 -15.67
C ASP A 292 -14.44 -10.13 -16.26
N ALA A 293 -15.05 -10.01 -17.46
CA ALA A 293 -15.64 -11.14 -18.17
C ALA A 293 -14.59 -12.21 -18.51
N CYS A 294 -13.42 -11.80 -18.99
CA CYS A 294 -12.30 -12.71 -19.26
C CYS A 294 -11.81 -13.38 -17.98
N ARG A 295 -11.56 -12.58 -16.93
CA ARG A 295 -11.07 -13.07 -15.64
C ARG A 295 -12.01 -14.10 -15.02
N LEU A 296 -13.33 -13.84 -15.06
CA LEU A 296 -14.34 -14.77 -14.55
C LEU A 296 -14.42 -16.06 -15.37
N ARG A 297 -14.42 -15.95 -16.70
CA ARG A 297 -14.50 -17.10 -17.61
C ARG A 297 -13.30 -18.04 -17.45
N GLU A 298 -12.11 -17.48 -17.31
CA GLU A 298 -10.86 -18.23 -17.24
C GLU A 298 -10.34 -18.42 -15.82
N ARG A 299 -11.07 -17.91 -14.80
CA ARG A 299 -10.72 -17.97 -13.38
C ARG A 299 -9.34 -17.38 -13.08
N LEU A 300 -9.02 -16.27 -13.73
CA LEU A 300 -7.73 -15.60 -13.56
C LEU A 300 -7.74 -14.71 -12.30
N PRO A 301 -6.66 -14.73 -11.49
CA PRO A 301 -6.45 -13.75 -10.46
C PRO A 301 -6.30 -12.35 -11.07
N ASN A 302 -6.41 -11.30 -10.26
CA ASN A 302 -6.26 -9.95 -10.76
C ASN A 302 -4.82 -9.64 -11.15
N ALA A 303 -4.66 -8.98 -12.30
CA ALA A 303 -3.38 -8.43 -12.75
C ALA A 303 -3.61 -7.15 -13.55
N LEU A 304 -2.68 -6.23 -13.43
CA LEU A 304 -2.66 -5.00 -14.21
C LEU A 304 -1.24 -4.67 -14.66
N TRP A 305 -1.16 -4.02 -15.80
CA TRP A 305 0.12 -3.72 -16.44
C TRP A 305 0.25 -2.24 -16.76
N ARG A 306 1.49 -1.77 -16.74
CA ARG A 306 1.86 -0.40 -17.07
C ARG A 306 3.04 -0.40 -18.04
N PRO A 307 2.89 0.16 -19.23
CA PRO A 307 4.06 0.46 -20.07
C PRO A 307 5.02 1.38 -19.31
N ALA A 308 6.29 1.07 -19.36
CA ALA A 308 7.35 1.84 -18.71
C ALA A 308 8.53 2.05 -19.67
N PRO A 309 9.25 3.16 -19.58
CA PRO A 309 10.49 3.34 -20.33
C PRO A 309 11.54 2.33 -19.84
N PRO A 310 12.66 2.14 -20.55
CA PRO A 310 13.80 1.36 -20.07
C PRO A 310 14.22 1.79 -18.66
N PRO A 311 14.87 0.89 -17.88
CA PRO A 311 15.34 1.24 -16.55
C PRO A 311 16.29 2.43 -16.60
N SER A 312 16.05 3.46 -15.81
CA SER A 312 16.92 4.65 -15.83
C SER A 312 18.36 4.37 -15.41
N TRP A 313 18.62 3.28 -14.71
CA TRP A 313 19.97 2.86 -14.28
C TRP A 313 20.78 2.16 -15.35
N ASP A 314 20.14 1.64 -16.41
CA ASP A 314 20.81 0.97 -17.53
C ASP A 314 21.23 2.00 -18.59
N ALA A 315 22.50 2.37 -18.61
CA ALA A 315 23.02 3.35 -19.57
C ALA A 315 22.89 2.91 -21.05
N ALA A 316 22.64 1.61 -21.32
CA ALA A 316 22.42 1.09 -22.67
C ALA A 316 21.15 1.65 -23.34
N HIS A 317 20.23 2.24 -22.58
CA HIS A 317 19.03 2.93 -23.14
C HIS A 317 19.42 4.15 -24.01
N ARG A 318 20.63 4.72 -23.88
CA ARG A 318 21.18 5.86 -24.64
C ARG A 318 20.31 7.13 -24.63
N ASP A 319 19.45 7.29 -23.63
CA ASP A 319 18.52 8.41 -23.48
C ASP A 319 19.08 9.44 -22.49
N PRO A 320 19.23 10.73 -22.87
CA PRO A 320 19.78 11.76 -22.00
C PRO A 320 18.90 12.10 -20.82
N ILE A 321 17.55 12.00 -20.98
CA ILE A 321 16.58 12.31 -19.93
C ILE A 321 16.59 11.22 -18.86
N LEU A 322 16.56 9.93 -19.27
CA LEU A 322 16.67 8.81 -18.33
C LEU A 322 17.99 8.84 -17.57
N SER A 323 19.09 9.17 -18.26
CA SER A 323 20.41 9.33 -17.63
C SER A 323 20.41 10.44 -16.58
N ALA A 324 19.86 11.61 -16.89
CA ALA A 324 19.72 12.71 -15.94
C ALA A 324 18.83 12.35 -14.76
N VAL A 325 17.72 11.64 -15.00
CA VAL A 325 16.82 11.13 -13.95
C VAL A 325 17.55 10.13 -13.06
N HIS A 326 18.37 9.23 -13.62
CA HIS A 326 19.17 8.29 -12.83
C HIS A 326 20.14 9.00 -11.91
N LEU A 327 20.97 9.90 -12.45
CA LEU A 327 21.94 10.64 -11.65
C LEU A 327 21.26 11.48 -10.55
N ALA A 328 20.11 12.09 -10.83
CA ALA A 328 19.34 12.81 -9.83
C ALA A 328 18.79 11.87 -8.73
N LYS A 329 18.39 10.64 -9.07
CA LYS A 329 17.90 9.65 -8.10
C LYS A 329 18.98 9.22 -7.11
N LEU A 330 20.27 9.21 -7.47
CA LEU A 330 21.36 8.86 -6.56
C LEU A 330 21.42 9.79 -5.33
N LEU A 331 20.86 10.99 -5.43
CA LEU A 331 20.77 11.96 -4.34
C LEU A 331 19.54 11.76 -3.45
N LEU A 332 18.62 10.86 -3.80
CA LEU A 332 17.38 10.63 -3.08
C LEU A 332 17.50 9.47 -2.08
N PRO A 333 16.57 9.36 -1.10
CA PRO A 333 16.47 8.20 -0.21
C PRO A 333 16.37 6.88 -0.97
N LYS A 334 16.88 5.79 -0.38
CA LYS A 334 16.94 4.44 -1.00
C LYS A 334 15.59 3.97 -1.55
N GLU A 335 14.49 4.29 -0.88
CA GLU A 335 13.14 3.92 -1.32
C GLU A 335 12.75 4.54 -2.66
N TYR A 336 13.26 5.72 -2.96
CA TYR A 336 13.07 6.37 -4.26
C TYR A 336 14.06 5.87 -5.32
N GLN A 337 15.24 5.40 -4.91
CA GLN A 337 16.22 4.80 -5.82
C GLN A 337 15.77 3.42 -6.28
N LEU A 338 15.24 2.60 -5.37
CA LEU A 338 14.72 1.25 -5.67
C LEU A 338 13.48 1.30 -6.56
N GLY A 339 12.72 2.41 -6.52
CA GLY A 339 11.50 2.57 -7.29
C GLY A 339 10.39 1.62 -6.83
N LEU A 340 9.42 1.36 -7.72
CA LEU A 340 8.33 0.42 -7.49
C LEU A 340 8.70 -1.02 -7.87
N VAL A 341 9.78 -1.19 -8.58
CA VAL A 341 10.29 -2.51 -8.99
C VAL A 341 10.89 -3.19 -7.78
N GLY A 342 10.50 -4.44 -7.54
CA GLY A 342 10.91 -5.22 -6.37
C GLY A 342 12.43 -5.26 -6.17
N ALA A 343 12.84 -5.50 -4.95
CA ALA A 343 14.24 -5.51 -4.52
C ALA A 343 15.13 -6.57 -5.23
N ALA A 344 14.57 -7.37 -6.13
CA ALA A 344 15.32 -8.36 -6.92
C ALA A 344 16.40 -7.73 -7.82
N ALA A 345 16.29 -6.44 -8.13
CA ALA A 345 17.29 -5.72 -8.90
C ALA A 345 17.75 -4.47 -8.14
N LEU A 346 18.68 -4.62 -7.21
CA LEU A 346 19.52 -3.49 -6.85
C LEU A 346 20.23 -3.04 -8.13
N PRO A 347 20.17 -1.72 -8.48
CA PRO A 347 20.89 -1.25 -9.64
C PRO A 347 22.37 -1.63 -9.47
N PRO A 348 23.03 -2.11 -10.53
CA PRO A 348 24.46 -2.35 -10.52
C PRO A 348 25.20 -1.06 -10.16
N THR A 349 26.49 -1.17 -9.88
CA THR A 349 27.35 0.00 -9.61
C THR A 349 27.10 1.08 -10.68
N PRO A 350 26.79 2.33 -10.29
CA PRO A 350 26.38 3.35 -11.25
C PRO A 350 27.44 3.58 -12.32
N GLU A 351 27.09 3.38 -13.58
CA GLU A 351 27.94 3.70 -14.73
C GLU A 351 27.87 5.20 -15.03
N ILE A 352 28.33 6.02 -14.07
CA ILE A 352 28.20 7.49 -14.12
C ILE A 352 28.76 8.06 -15.44
N LEU A 353 29.91 7.57 -15.90
CA LEU A 353 30.52 8.06 -17.15
C LEU A 353 29.66 7.74 -18.38
N ALA A 354 29.05 6.55 -18.43
CA ALA A 354 28.16 6.19 -19.53
C ALA A 354 26.89 7.07 -19.53
N HIS A 355 26.32 7.36 -18.35
CA HIS A 355 25.18 8.28 -18.24
C HIS A 355 25.57 9.72 -18.62
N LEU A 356 26.74 10.20 -18.23
CA LEU A 356 27.23 11.51 -18.67
C LEU A 356 27.45 11.55 -20.18
N ALA A 357 27.99 10.48 -20.77
CA ALA A 357 28.14 10.38 -22.23
C ALA A 357 26.78 10.43 -22.96
N ASN A 358 25.73 9.78 -22.41
CA ASN A 358 24.38 9.87 -22.95
C ASN A 358 23.85 11.31 -22.94
N ILE A 359 24.05 12.05 -21.84
CA ILE A 359 23.63 13.46 -21.72
C ILE A 359 24.37 14.34 -22.73
N LEU A 360 25.69 14.14 -22.88
CA LEU A 360 26.50 14.92 -23.80
C LEU A 360 26.22 14.61 -25.29
N ARG A 361 25.68 13.43 -25.59
CA ARG A 361 25.36 13.02 -26.96
C ARG A 361 24.16 13.78 -27.52
N GLU A 362 23.11 14.04 -26.72
CA GLU A 362 21.88 14.69 -27.13
C GLU A 362 21.45 15.77 -26.09
N PRO A 363 22.26 16.83 -25.90
CA PRO A 363 21.99 17.83 -24.88
C PRO A 363 20.74 18.67 -25.18
N VAL A 364 20.36 18.81 -26.46
CA VAL A 364 19.18 19.56 -26.87
C VAL A 364 17.90 18.89 -26.39
N ASP A 365 17.81 17.58 -26.45
CA ASP A 365 16.64 16.82 -25.98
C ASP A 365 16.46 17.01 -24.46
N LEU A 366 17.54 16.94 -23.69
CA LEU A 366 17.50 17.23 -22.26
C LEU A 366 17.10 18.69 -21.98
N ALA A 367 17.70 19.64 -22.70
CA ALA A 367 17.39 21.07 -22.53
C ALA A 367 15.93 21.39 -22.85
N SER A 368 15.37 20.75 -23.88
CA SER A 368 13.94 20.91 -24.25
C SER A 368 13.00 20.30 -23.20
N PHE A 369 13.44 19.28 -22.46
CA PHE A 369 12.66 18.59 -21.44
C PHE A 369 12.74 19.30 -20.06
N LEU A 370 13.79 20.07 -19.77
CA LEU A 370 13.96 20.77 -18.49
C LEU A 370 12.76 21.68 -18.12
N PRO A 371 12.18 22.51 -19.03
CA PRO A 371 11.00 23.29 -18.71
C PRO A 371 9.82 22.42 -18.28
N HIS A 372 9.60 21.27 -18.92
CA HIS A 372 8.52 20.34 -18.56
C HIS A 372 8.67 19.85 -17.11
N ILE A 373 9.88 19.45 -16.70
CA ILE A 373 10.16 19.04 -15.31
C ILE A 373 10.02 20.23 -14.35
N LEU A 374 10.61 21.39 -14.69
CA LEU A 374 10.56 22.57 -13.83
C LEU A 374 9.10 22.98 -13.54
N PHE A 375 8.29 23.15 -14.58
CA PHE A 375 6.91 23.64 -14.42
C PHE A 375 5.95 22.59 -13.87
N ARG A 376 6.11 21.30 -14.23
CA ARG A 376 5.14 20.26 -13.82
C ARG A 376 5.53 19.50 -12.55
N ARG A 377 6.82 19.44 -12.20
CA ARG A 377 7.28 18.67 -11.04
C ARG A 377 7.87 19.54 -9.92
N VAL A 378 8.56 20.62 -10.24
CA VAL A 378 9.20 21.46 -9.20
C VAL A 378 8.26 22.57 -8.77
N LEU A 379 7.80 23.42 -9.69
CA LEU A 379 7.01 24.62 -9.41
C LEU A 379 5.50 24.35 -9.26
N ALA A 380 4.99 23.28 -9.87
CA ALA A 380 3.57 22.96 -9.77
C ALA A 380 3.13 22.67 -8.34
N ARG A 381 1.98 23.20 -7.92
CA ARG A 381 1.31 22.81 -6.67
C ARG A 381 0.97 21.33 -6.68
N ARG A 382 0.37 20.81 -7.77
CA ARG A 382 0.20 19.38 -8.02
C ARG A 382 1.33 18.89 -8.89
N LYS A 383 2.22 18.12 -8.28
CA LYS A 383 3.43 17.63 -8.92
C LYS A 383 3.13 16.43 -9.83
N LEU A 384 3.76 16.41 -10.99
CA LEU A 384 3.76 15.25 -11.87
C LEU A 384 4.26 14.00 -11.09
N PRO A 385 3.52 12.88 -11.08
CA PRO A 385 3.87 11.71 -10.25
C PRO A 385 5.22 11.11 -10.60
N SER A 386 5.52 10.94 -11.89
CA SER A 386 6.78 10.44 -12.40
C SER A 386 7.04 10.97 -13.81
N VAL A 387 8.24 10.77 -14.30
CA VAL A 387 8.59 11.04 -15.71
C VAL A 387 8.17 9.82 -16.52
N PHE A 388 7.40 10.05 -17.56
CA PHE A 388 7.13 9.08 -18.60
C PHE A 388 7.65 9.64 -19.94
N LEU A 389 8.28 8.80 -20.73
CA LEU A 389 8.82 9.17 -22.03
C LEU A 389 8.09 8.40 -23.12
N ILE A 390 7.46 9.13 -24.02
CA ILE A 390 6.87 8.55 -25.24
C ILE A 390 8.02 8.27 -26.19
N ARG A 391 8.21 7.00 -26.51
CA ARG A 391 9.34 6.54 -27.31
C ARG A 391 9.01 6.52 -28.80
N ARG A 392 9.97 6.97 -29.62
CA ARG A 392 9.85 6.94 -31.10
C ARG A 392 9.81 5.52 -31.65
N ASP A 393 10.54 4.59 -31.00
CA ASP A 393 10.58 3.16 -31.36
C ASP A 393 9.38 2.37 -30.85
N ARG A 394 8.50 3.00 -30.02
CA ARG A 394 7.29 2.42 -29.44
C ARG A 394 7.51 1.13 -28.66
N ARG A 395 8.72 0.92 -28.14
CA ARG A 395 9.09 -0.22 -27.31
C ARG A 395 9.09 0.19 -25.83
N TYR A 396 8.35 -0.54 -25.02
CA TYR A 396 8.20 -0.29 -23.61
C TYR A 396 8.42 -1.57 -22.83
N ARG A 397 9.07 -1.49 -21.69
CA ARG A 397 8.97 -2.55 -20.68
C ARG A 397 7.53 -2.62 -20.19
N LEU A 398 7.10 -3.77 -19.75
CA LEU A 398 5.79 -3.94 -19.15
C LEU A 398 5.93 -4.28 -17.66
N GLU A 399 5.67 -3.28 -16.82
CA GLU A 399 5.59 -3.46 -15.36
C GLU A 399 4.25 -4.11 -15.02
N MET A 400 4.28 -5.17 -14.20
CA MET A 400 3.11 -5.88 -13.71
C MET A 400 2.90 -5.63 -12.22
N ASN A 401 1.63 -5.49 -11.82
CA ASN A 401 1.16 -5.74 -10.47
C ASN A 401 0.13 -6.88 -10.55
N ALA A 402 0.36 -7.95 -9.84
CA ALA A 402 -0.55 -9.08 -9.78
C ALA A 402 -0.98 -9.39 -8.34
N GLU A 403 -2.15 -9.95 -8.22
CA GLU A 403 -2.68 -10.49 -6.98
C GLU A 403 -1.83 -11.67 -6.52
N GLN A 404 -1.45 -11.66 -5.24
CA GLN A 404 -0.93 -12.84 -4.56
C GLN A 404 -2.10 -13.60 -3.95
N MET A 405 -2.16 -14.90 -4.23
CA MET A 405 -3.17 -15.76 -3.60
C MET A 405 -2.88 -15.92 -2.11
N PRO A 406 -3.94 -15.92 -1.25
CA PRO A 406 -3.74 -16.10 0.20
C PRO A 406 -3.15 -17.47 0.52
N ASP A 407 -1.94 -17.50 1.07
CA ASP A 407 -1.24 -18.71 1.46
C ASP A 407 -0.92 -18.69 2.97
N PRO A 408 -1.35 -19.71 3.75
CA PRO A 408 -1.03 -19.81 5.19
C PRO A 408 0.46 -20.01 5.48
N GLN A 409 1.26 -20.45 4.51
CA GLN A 409 2.71 -20.59 4.65
C GLN A 409 3.42 -19.23 4.61
N SER A 410 2.85 -18.25 3.90
CA SER A 410 3.35 -16.87 3.89
C SER A 410 2.94 -16.20 5.20
N ARG A 411 3.92 -15.95 6.10
CA ARG A 411 3.59 -15.57 7.49
C ARG A 411 4.62 -14.72 8.19
N ILE A 412 4.13 -14.04 9.22
CA ILE A 412 4.91 -13.34 10.22
C ILE A 412 4.82 -14.09 11.54
N THR A 413 5.96 -14.33 12.17
CA THR A 413 6.05 -14.88 13.52
C THR A 413 6.99 -14.03 14.37
N LEU A 414 6.99 -14.22 15.68
CA LEU A 414 7.97 -13.57 16.55
C LEU A 414 9.30 -14.31 16.53
N GLY A 415 10.38 -13.55 16.47
CA GLY A 415 11.74 -14.02 16.65
C GLY A 415 12.12 -14.16 18.13
N THR A 416 13.36 -14.56 18.37
CA THR A 416 13.95 -14.71 19.70
C THR A 416 14.69 -13.47 20.15
N THR A 417 15.18 -12.68 19.22
CA THR A 417 15.85 -11.42 19.50
C THR A 417 14.84 -10.27 19.72
N ARG A 418 15.29 -9.24 20.43
CA ARG A 418 14.46 -8.07 20.74
C ARG A 418 15.08 -6.82 20.15
N ASP A 419 14.23 -5.84 19.87
CA ASP A 419 14.66 -4.49 19.52
C ASP A 419 15.08 -3.70 20.79
N ARG A 420 15.61 -2.51 20.59
CA ARG A 420 16.04 -1.62 21.69
C ARG A 420 14.94 -1.28 22.70
N TRP A 421 13.67 -1.46 22.33
CA TRP A 421 12.49 -1.18 23.19
C TRP A 421 12.00 -2.44 23.93
N GLY A 422 12.66 -3.56 23.72
CA GLY A 422 12.32 -4.85 24.32
C GLY A 422 11.22 -5.62 23.61
N MET A 423 10.76 -5.17 22.44
CA MET A 423 9.78 -5.88 21.64
C MET A 423 10.46 -7.02 20.86
N PRO A 424 9.86 -8.23 20.82
CA PRO A 424 10.39 -9.31 19.98
C PRO A 424 10.48 -8.85 18.52
N ARG A 425 11.60 -9.13 17.83
CA ARG A 425 11.71 -8.92 16.39
C ARG A 425 10.83 -9.94 15.66
N ILE A 426 10.47 -9.63 14.43
CA ILE A 426 9.70 -10.55 13.60
C ILE A 426 10.61 -11.49 12.81
N ARG A 427 10.08 -12.67 12.47
CA ARG A 427 10.54 -13.50 11.36
C ARG A 427 9.48 -13.42 10.29
N LEU A 428 9.87 -13.03 9.09
CA LEU A 428 8.99 -12.86 7.95
C LEU A 428 9.34 -13.91 6.90
N HIS A 429 8.38 -14.77 6.60
CA HIS A 429 8.45 -15.72 5.50
C HIS A 429 7.43 -15.30 4.44
N TRP A 430 7.93 -14.81 3.29
CA TRP A 430 7.10 -14.51 2.14
C TRP A 430 7.17 -15.68 1.17
N HIS A 431 6.06 -16.33 0.97
CA HIS A 431 5.95 -17.48 0.10
C HIS A 431 5.15 -17.12 -1.15
N LEU A 432 5.76 -17.32 -2.31
CA LEU A 432 5.10 -17.18 -3.60
C LEU A 432 4.68 -18.59 -4.04
N ASP A 433 3.43 -18.92 -3.75
CA ASP A 433 2.87 -20.25 -3.96
C ASP A 433 2.70 -20.61 -5.44
N PRO A 434 2.64 -21.92 -5.80
CA PRO A 434 2.48 -22.37 -7.19
C PRO A 434 1.19 -21.85 -7.86
N ALA A 435 0.11 -21.63 -7.11
CA ALA A 435 -1.14 -21.12 -7.67
C ALA A 435 -0.99 -19.66 -8.12
N THR A 436 -0.29 -18.83 -7.32
CA THR A 436 0.04 -17.46 -7.71
C THR A 436 0.92 -17.44 -8.98
N LEU A 437 1.97 -18.26 -9.05
CA LEU A 437 2.84 -18.35 -10.22
C LEU A 437 2.09 -18.82 -11.47
N SER A 438 1.24 -19.84 -11.32
CA SER A 438 0.38 -20.32 -12.41
C SER A 438 -0.58 -19.23 -12.89
N GLY A 439 -1.18 -18.49 -11.96
CA GLY A 439 -2.06 -17.35 -12.26
C GLY A 439 -1.34 -16.23 -13.01
N VAL A 440 -0.10 -15.90 -12.62
CA VAL A 440 0.73 -14.92 -13.34
C VAL A 440 1.00 -15.38 -14.77
N ARG A 441 1.45 -16.63 -14.96
CA ARG A 441 1.73 -17.17 -16.31
C ARG A 441 0.47 -17.17 -17.18
N ALA A 442 -0.67 -17.59 -16.66
CA ALA A 442 -1.94 -17.60 -17.37
C ALA A 442 -2.38 -16.19 -17.80
N ASN A 443 -2.23 -15.21 -16.91
CA ASN A 443 -2.49 -13.80 -17.22
C ASN A 443 -1.59 -13.28 -18.34
N LEU A 444 -0.29 -13.60 -18.33
CA LEU A 444 0.66 -13.13 -19.36
C LEU A 444 0.38 -13.78 -20.72
N ALA A 445 0.12 -15.09 -20.77
CA ALA A 445 -0.27 -15.78 -22.00
C ALA A 445 -1.57 -15.20 -22.58
N ARG A 446 -2.53 -14.87 -21.71
CA ARG A 446 -3.78 -14.25 -22.15
C ARG A 446 -3.56 -12.82 -22.64
N LEU A 447 -2.72 -12.05 -21.95
CA LEU A 447 -2.34 -10.69 -22.37
C LEU A 447 -1.69 -10.70 -23.75
N GLU A 448 -0.74 -11.63 -24.00
CA GLU A 448 -0.08 -11.78 -25.29
C GLU A 448 -1.10 -12.02 -26.42
N ALA A 449 -1.99 -13.01 -26.22
CA ALA A 449 -3.04 -13.31 -27.18
C ALA A 449 -3.96 -12.10 -27.45
N GLN A 450 -4.31 -11.33 -26.41
CA GLN A 450 -5.20 -10.18 -26.53
C GLN A 450 -4.54 -8.95 -27.13
N VAL A 451 -3.25 -8.70 -26.87
CA VAL A 451 -2.47 -7.63 -27.50
C VAL A 451 -2.39 -7.87 -29.02
N ALA A 452 -2.14 -9.13 -29.44
CA ALA A 452 -2.11 -9.51 -30.84
C ALA A 452 -3.50 -9.40 -31.51
N ALA A 453 -4.53 -10.00 -30.90
CA ALA A 453 -5.90 -9.99 -31.41
C ALA A 453 -6.49 -8.57 -31.51
N GLY A 454 -6.15 -7.71 -30.56
CA GLY A 454 -6.57 -6.30 -30.55
C GLY A 454 -5.84 -5.42 -31.55
N GLY A 455 -4.84 -5.93 -32.28
CA GLY A 455 -4.03 -5.14 -33.23
C GLY A 455 -3.21 -4.04 -32.57
N ILE A 456 -2.99 -4.13 -31.24
CA ILE A 456 -2.33 -3.10 -30.43
C ILE A 456 -0.82 -3.16 -30.66
N GLY A 457 -0.29 -4.37 -30.84
CA GLY A 457 1.12 -4.60 -30.96
C GLY A 457 1.52 -6.05 -30.75
N GLN A 458 2.73 -6.23 -30.24
CA GLN A 458 3.28 -7.52 -29.88
C GLN A 458 3.80 -7.45 -28.44
N PHE A 459 3.45 -8.43 -27.62
CA PHE A 459 4.01 -8.60 -26.27
C PHE A 459 4.98 -9.80 -26.29
N LEU A 460 6.21 -9.54 -25.88
CA LEU A 460 7.31 -10.51 -25.87
C LEU A 460 7.69 -10.82 -24.42
N TRP A 461 7.61 -12.09 -24.02
CA TRP A 461 7.96 -12.54 -22.67
C TRP A 461 8.45 -13.98 -22.67
N SER A 462 9.14 -14.41 -21.59
CA SER A 462 9.44 -15.82 -21.35
C SER A 462 9.17 -16.19 -19.89
N PRO A 463 8.71 -17.42 -19.62
CA PRO A 463 8.43 -17.86 -18.26
C PRO A 463 9.63 -17.76 -17.32
N GLU A 464 10.82 -18.12 -17.79
CA GLU A 464 12.05 -18.14 -17.01
C GLU A 464 12.48 -16.73 -16.60
N THR A 465 12.43 -15.78 -17.53
CA THR A 465 12.78 -14.38 -17.29
C THR A 465 11.79 -13.75 -16.32
N VAL A 466 10.49 -14.03 -16.49
CA VAL A 466 9.43 -13.51 -15.61
C VAL A 466 9.64 -13.99 -14.18
N GLU A 467 9.85 -15.28 -13.95
CA GLU A 467 10.00 -15.81 -12.58
C GLU A 467 11.19 -15.20 -11.84
N GLN A 468 12.28 -14.94 -12.54
CA GLN A 468 13.45 -14.27 -11.97
C GLN A 468 13.19 -12.79 -11.66
N ALA A 469 12.29 -12.14 -12.42
CA ALA A 469 11.94 -10.74 -12.25
C ALA A 469 10.88 -10.50 -11.18
N LEU A 470 10.12 -11.54 -10.76
CA LEU A 470 9.05 -11.38 -9.78
C LEU A 470 9.59 -11.08 -8.39
N GLY A 471 8.92 -10.17 -7.71
CA GLY A 471 9.23 -9.81 -6.33
C GLY A 471 8.02 -9.23 -5.59
N ALA A 472 8.22 -8.97 -4.31
CA ALA A 472 7.22 -8.40 -3.43
C ALA A 472 7.18 -6.87 -3.54
N GLN A 473 5.99 -6.29 -3.59
CA GLN A 473 5.80 -4.84 -3.46
C GLN A 473 6.05 -4.40 -2.01
N GLY A 474 7.20 -3.82 -1.75
CA GLY A 474 7.72 -3.57 -0.40
C GLY A 474 6.90 -2.65 0.52
N GLY A 475 5.90 -1.94 0.02
CA GLY A 475 5.03 -1.07 0.83
C GLY A 475 3.62 -1.63 1.07
N HIS A 476 3.31 -2.82 0.55
CA HIS A 476 1.97 -3.41 0.59
C HIS A 476 1.94 -4.64 1.51
N HIS A 477 1.73 -4.41 2.80
CA HIS A 477 1.69 -5.47 3.82
C HIS A 477 0.23 -5.80 4.14
N ILE A 478 -0.27 -6.93 3.63
CA ILE A 478 -1.69 -7.27 3.51
C ILE A 478 -1.97 -8.60 4.23
N GLY A 479 -3.18 -8.77 4.80
CA GLY A 479 -3.75 -10.07 5.17
C GLY A 479 -3.33 -10.66 6.50
N THR A 480 -2.41 -10.07 7.24
CA THR A 480 -1.81 -10.63 8.47
C THR A 480 -2.77 -10.82 9.65
N ALA A 481 -3.94 -10.23 9.59
CA ALA A 481 -5.01 -10.34 10.59
C ALA A 481 -6.37 -10.32 9.88
N ARG A 482 -6.54 -11.22 8.91
CA ARG A 482 -7.63 -11.19 7.94
C ARG A 482 -9.01 -11.21 8.57
N MET A 483 -9.93 -10.52 7.90
CA MET A 483 -11.35 -10.48 8.19
C MET A 483 -12.03 -11.80 7.78
N SER A 484 -13.02 -12.24 8.55
CA SER A 484 -13.78 -13.46 8.28
C SER A 484 -15.22 -13.37 8.76
N ALA A 485 -16.09 -14.21 8.21
CA ALA A 485 -17.48 -14.33 8.65
C ALA A 485 -17.59 -15.15 9.95
N ARG A 486 -16.60 -15.98 10.28
CA ARG A 486 -16.60 -16.89 11.43
C ARG A 486 -15.27 -16.80 12.17
N PRO A 487 -15.28 -16.96 13.51
CA PRO A 487 -14.06 -16.82 14.32
C PRO A 487 -12.95 -17.83 13.97
N GLU A 488 -13.30 -19.01 13.50
CA GLU A 488 -12.33 -20.05 13.10
C GLU A 488 -11.58 -19.74 11.79
N ASP A 489 -12.09 -18.81 10.98
CA ASP A 489 -11.55 -18.53 9.63
C ASP A 489 -10.68 -17.27 9.58
N GLY A 490 -10.55 -16.52 10.68
CA GLY A 490 -9.78 -15.28 10.69
C GLY A 490 -9.56 -14.66 12.05
N VAL A 491 -9.16 -13.41 12.07
CA VAL A 491 -8.76 -12.67 13.27
C VAL A 491 -9.82 -11.64 13.68
N VAL A 492 -10.45 -11.00 12.71
CA VAL A 492 -11.48 -9.97 12.95
C VAL A 492 -12.79 -10.33 12.26
N ASP A 493 -13.88 -9.82 12.82
CA ASP A 493 -15.22 -9.89 12.25
C ASP A 493 -15.38 -8.91 11.06
N PRO A 494 -16.55 -8.91 10.37
CA PRO A 494 -16.80 -7.97 9.26
C PRO A 494 -16.72 -6.49 9.63
N ASP A 495 -16.87 -6.12 10.90
CA ASP A 495 -16.74 -4.75 11.39
C ASP A 495 -15.31 -4.38 11.81
N GLY A 496 -14.36 -5.31 11.65
CA GLY A 496 -12.96 -5.12 12.03
C GLY A 496 -12.70 -5.29 13.52
N THR A 497 -13.63 -5.87 14.28
CA THR A 497 -13.48 -6.18 15.72
C THR A 497 -12.78 -7.51 15.88
N VAL A 498 -11.79 -7.59 16.77
CA VAL A 498 -11.07 -8.83 17.07
C VAL A 498 -12.03 -9.84 17.71
N TRP A 499 -12.08 -11.04 17.15
CA TRP A 499 -12.93 -12.12 17.67
C TRP A 499 -12.64 -12.39 19.15
N GLY A 500 -13.70 -12.36 19.97
CA GLY A 500 -13.61 -12.55 21.41
C GLY A 500 -13.05 -11.36 22.21
N VAL A 501 -12.86 -10.17 21.58
CA VAL A 501 -12.42 -8.94 22.27
C VAL A 501 -13.19 -7.72 21.72
N PRO A 502 -14.43 -7.49 22.19
CA PRO A 502 -15.40 -6.57 21.56
C PRO A 502 -15.04 -5.09 21.56
N ASN A 503 -13.99 -4.69 22.28
CA ASN A 503 -13.50 -3.32 22.32
C ASN A 503 -12.09 -3.15 21.69
N LEU A 504 -11.62 -4.16 20.96
CA LEU A 504 -10.39 -4.11 20.19
C LEU A 504 -10.71 -4.19 18.69
N HIS A 505 -10.24 -3.22 17.93
CA HIS A 505 -10.52 -3.09 16.51
C HIS A 505 -9.23 -2.97 15.71
N LEU A 506 -9.22 -3.49 14.49
CA LEU A 506 -8.09 -3.38 13.58
C LEU A 506 -8.47 -2.55 12.36
N ALA A 507 -7.58 -1.64 11.96
CA ALA A 507 -7.73 -0.81 10.77
C ALA A 507 -6.50 -0.88 9.88
N GLY A 508 -6.71 -0.98 8.57
CA GLY A 508 -5.64 -1.04 7.57
C GLY A 508 -5.67 -2.33 6.76
N ALA A 509 -4.68 -2.51 5.90
CA ALA A 509 -4.63 -3.66 5.00
C ALA A 509 -4.34 -5.01 5.70
N ALA A 510 -4.01 -5.01 6.98
CA ALA A 510 -3.88 -6.23 7.78
C ALA A 510 -5.15 -7.10 7.74
N VAL A 511 -6.34 -6.46 7.66
CA VAL A 511 -7.63 -7.16 7.72
C VAL A 511 -8.12 -7.67 6.36
N PHE A 512 -7.42 -7.43 5.27
CA PHE A 512 -7.87 -7.84 3.93
C PHE A 512 -7.81 -9.36 3.76
N PRO A 513 -8.87 -10.02 3.29
CA PRO A 513 -8.86 -11.44 2.93
C PRO A 513 -8.09 -11.73 1.64
N THR A 514 -8.09 -10.81 0.68
CA THR A 514 -7.39 -10.91 -0.63
C THR A 514 -6.56 -9.67 -0.89
N SER A 515 -5.53 -9.77 -1.71
CA SER A 515 -4.67 -8.62 -2.03
C SER A 515 -5.22 -7.76 -3.18
N GLY A 516 -6.00 -8.35 -4.10
CA GLY A 516 -6.25 -7.73 -5.40
C GLY A 516 -4.95 -7.40 -6.12
N ALA A 517 -5.00 -6.58 -7.17
CA ALA A 517 -3.82 -6.12 -7.90
C ALA A 517 -3.53 -4.62 -7.73
N VAL A 518 -4.40 -3.87 -7.07
CA VAL A 518 -4.32 -2.41 -6.95
C VAL A 518 -3.80 -1.97 -5.59
N ASN A 519 -3.23 -0.76 -5.52
CA ASN A 519 -2.70 -0.22 -4.26
C ASN A 519 -3.77 -0.21 -3.14
N PRO A 520 -3.49 -0.71 -1.93
CA PRO A 520 -4.50 -0.95 -0.90
C PRO A 520 -5.01 0.33 -0.22
N THR A 521 -4.34 1.49 -0.43
CA THR A 521 -4.56 2.70 0.38
C THR A 521 -5.97 3.26 0.26
N LEU A 522 -6.59 3.25 -0.93
CA LEU A 522 -7.95 3.75 -1.09
C LEU A 522 -8.96 2.85 -0.38
N LEU A 523 -8.85 1.53 -0.56
CA LEU A 523 -9.73 0.56 0.08
C LEU A 523 -9.60 0.56 1.61
N LEU A 524 -8.36 0.55 2.14
CA LEU A 524 -8.17 0.61 3.60
C LEU A 524 -8.73 1.91 4.21
N THR A 525 -8.75 3.01 3.45
CA THR A 525 -9.36 4.27 3.90
C THR A 525 -10.88 4.16 3.95
N CYS A 526 -11.50 3.51 2.95
CA CYS A 526 -12.94 3.22 2.96
C CYS A 526 -13.33 2.36 4.18
N LEU A 527 -12.57 1.29 4.45
CA LEU A 527 -12.78 0.43 5.62
C LEU A 527 -12.57 1.18 6.94
N ALA A 528 -11.56 2.06 7.01
CA ALA A 528 -11.34 2.90 8.18
C ALA A 528 -12.52 3.85 8.44
N PHE A 529 -13.11 4.43 7.40
CA PHE A 529 -14.31 5.26 7.53
C PHE A 529 -15.54 4.46 7.94
N ARG A 530 -15.69 3.23 7.41
CA ARG A 530 -16.75 2.30 7.83
C ARG A 530 -16.64 1.98 9.33
N LEU A 531 -15.44 1.61 9.79
CA LEU A 531 -15.15 1.34 11.21
C LEU A 531 -15.40 2.57 12.09
N ALA A 532 -14.92 3.76 11.66
CA ALA A 532 -15.18 5.00 12.40
C ALA A 532 -16.69 5.32 12.51
N GLY A 533 -17.45 5.04 11.46
CA GLY A 533 -18.92 5.16 11.49
C GLY A 533 -19.57 4.17 12.46
N HIS A 534 -19.09 2.92 12.50
CA HIS A 534 -19.56 1.90 13.45
C HIS A 534 -19.26 2.34 14.90
N LEU A 535 -18.01 2.73 15.20
CA LEU A 535 -17.62 3.22 16.54
C LEU A 535 -18.38 4.49 16.94
N GLY A 536 -18.55 5.43 16.02
CA GLY A 536 -19.30 6.65 16.30
C GLY A 536 -20.74 6.35 16.74
N ARG A 537 -21.48 5.52 16.01
CA ARG A 537 -22.85 5.12 16.40
C ARG A 537 -22.88 4.40 17.74
N ARG A 538 -21.94 3.49 17.99
CA ARG A 538 -21.88 2.71 19.23
C ARG A 538 -21.57 3.54 20.48
N LEU A 539 -20.83 4.64 20.33
CA LEU A 539 -20.33 5.44 21.45
C LEU A 539 -21.13 6.74 21.69
N THR A 540 -21.88 7.21 20.69
CA THR A 540 -22.67 8.46 20.82
C THR A 540 -24.17 8.24 20.71
N GLY A 541 -24.65 7.02 20.37
CA GLY A 541 -26.05 6.60 20.38
C GLY A 541 -26.38 5.91 21.68
#